data_4bd0ac45af8b9dbd0dffbe13740de2d9
#
_entry.id   4bd0ac45af8b9dbd0dffbe13740de2d9
#
_cell.length_a   1.000
_cell.length_b   1.000
_cell.length_c   1.000
_cell.angle_alpha   90.00
_cell.angle_beta   90.00
_cell.angle_gamma   90.00
#
_symmetry.space_group_name_H-M   'P 1'
#
loop_
_entity.id
_entity.type
_entity.pdbx_description
1 polymer ?
#
loop_
_entity_poly.entity_id
_entity_poly.type
_entity_poly.pdbx_seq_one_letter_code
_entity_poly.pdbx_strand_id
1 'polypeptide(L)'
;QQAYFPVPFEALQGRIDFLAMDKDHRIGNAVIRTMPGVHPGGVTIYRVDYRGAAAVFCTDVELDLMLLSGGVDQPQQGRSFPPELLRFLHGVNVLVVDCQYTDELYLQRRNWGHPSVGTVVDLAAQSQVGRIFLTHHDPDHDDEVITAKIDDAALRLSMLSPHGLVHGAREGMVIAVDQ
;
A
#
# COMPACT_ATOMS: atom_id res chain seq x y z
N GLN A 1 -16.15 14.36 12.59
CA GLN A 1 -15.97 13.07 13.30
C GLN A 1 -17.25 12.53 13.93
N GLN A 2 -18.11 13.40 14.46
CA GLN A 2 -19.43 12.97 15.02
C GLN A 2 -20.36 12.30 13.98
N ALA A 3 -20.18 12.58 12.69
CA ALA A 3 -21.00 11.97 11.63
C ALA A 3 -20.68 10.48 11.39
N TYR A 4 -19.50 10.03 11.76
CA TYR A 4 -19.01 8.68 11.44
C TYR A 4 -18.63 7.86 12.69
N PHE A 5 -18.44 8.50 13.83
CA PHE A 5 -18.04 7.86 15.06
C PHE A 5 -19.00 8.24 16.20
N PRO A 6 -19.72 7.29 16.81
CA PRO A 6 -20.81 7.58 17.75
C PRO A 6 -20.34 8.13 19.11
N VAL A 7 -19.05 8.04 19.42
CA VAL A 7 -18.49 8.56 20.67
C VAL A 7 -17.84 9.92 20.41
N PRO A 8 -18.22 11.00 21.13
CA PRO A 8 -17.55 12.28 20.98
C PRO A 8 -16.10 12.18 21.44
N PHE A 9 -15.22 12.96 20.78
CA PHE A 9 -13.79 12.88 21.00
C PHE A 9 -13.40 13.20 22.46
N GLU A 10 -14.16 14.12 23.09
CA GLU A 10 -13.97 14.56 24.45
C GLU A 10 -14.29 13.48 25.51
N ALA A 11 -15.02 12.42 25.10
CA ALA A 11 -15.32 11.27 25.96
C ALA A 11 -14.18 10.23 25.99
N LEU A 12 -13.17 10.37 25.12
CA LEU A 12 -12.03 9.47 25.10
C LEU A 12 -11.12 9.77 26.30
N GLN A 13 -10.84 8.71 27.08
CA GLN A 13 -9.90 8.81 28.20
C GLN A 13 -8.46 8.71 27.65
N GLY A 14 -7.75 9.82 27.61
CA GLY A 14 -6.37 9.86 27.14
C GLY A 14 -6.02 11.22 26.57
N ARG A 15 -4.71 11.51 26.54
CA ARG A 15 -4.19 12.69 25.85
C ARG A 15 -4.00 12.34 24.39
N ILE A 16 -4.69 13.06 23.50
CA ILE A 16 -4.59 12.92 22.05
C ILE A 16 -4.09 14.22 21.49
N ASP A 17 -2.91 14.18 20.88
CA ASP A 17 -2.30 15.30 20.19
C ASP A 17 -2.43 15.06 18.67
N PHE A 18 -3.04 16.01 17.95
CA PHE A 18 -3.10 15.99 16.49
C PHE A 18 -1.85 16.64 15.93
N LEU A 19 -1.18 15.93 15.03
CA LEU A 19 -0.01 16.44 14.35
C LEU A 19 -0.36 16.77 12.89
N ALA A 20 -0.01 17.97 12.44
CA ALA A 20 -0.06 18.30 11.02
C ALA A 20 1.04 17.52 10.29
N MET A 21 0.66 16.75 9.25
CA MET A 21 1.58 15.90 8.51
C MET A 21 2.21 16.64 7.30
N ASP A 22 2.62 17.88 7.51
CA ASP A 22 3.30 18.75 6.53
C ASP A 22 4.82 18.61 6.53
N LYS A 23 5.37 17.83 7.45
CA LYS A 23 6.81 17.59 7.64
C LYS A 23 7.06 16.21 8.27
N ASP A 24 8.33 15.80 8.30
CA ASP A 24 8.76 14.60 9.00
C ASP A 24 8.52 14.73 10.52
N HIS A 25 7.89 13.71 11.11
CA HIS A 25 7.68 13.63 12.56
C HIS A 25 8.59 12.58 13.19
N ARG A 26 9.11 12.88 14.39
CA ARG A 26 9.92 11.95 15.16
C ARG A 26 9.16 11.44 16.39
N ILE A 27 9.12 10.12 16.53
CA ILE A 27 8.59 9.44 17.72
C ILE A 27 9.69 8.52 18.26
N GLY A 28 10.39 8.97 19.30
CA GLY A 28 11.61 8.32 19.75
C GLY A 28 12.68 8.31 18.63
N ASN A 29 13.13 7.13 18.24
CA ASN A 29 14.10 6.94 17.16
C ASN A 29 13.45 6.72 15.77
N ALA A 30 12.14 6.63 15.71
CA ALA A 30 11.41 6.48 14.45
C ALA A 30 11.19 7.84 13.79
N VAL A 31 11.28 7.87 12.46
CA VAL A 31 10.91 9.00 11.63
C VAL A 31 9.69 8.60 10.83
N ILE A 32 8.62 9.37 10.98
CA ILE A 32 7.37 9.17 10.25
C ILE A 32 7.31 10.19 9.12
N ARG A 33 7.13 9.71 7.90
CA ARG A 33 6.89 10.50 6.70
C ARG A 33 5.55 10.17 6.11
N THR A 34 4.94 11.13 5.43
CA THR A 34 3.66 10.92 4.77
C THR A 34 3.66 11.40 3.34
N MET A 35 2.76 10.82 2.57
CA MET A 35 2.47 11.21 1.20
C MET A 35 0.96 11.07 0.96
N PRO A 36 0.31 12.01 0.25
CA PRO A 36 -1.08 11.86 -0.13
C PRO A 36 -1.24 10.71 -1.11
N GLY A 37 -2.29 9.91 -0.93
CA GLY A 37 -2.78 8.90 -1.86
C GLY A 37 -4.09 9.32 -2.51
N VAL A 38 -4.62 8.46 -3.40
CA VAL A 38 -5.89 8.66 -4.08
C VAL A 38 -6.93 7.70 -3.52
N HIS A 39 -7.99 8.24 -2.91
CA HIS A 39 -9.15 7.50 -2.41
C HIS A 39 -10.35 8.46 -2.30
N PRO A 40 -11.60 8.02 -2.49
CA PRO A 40 -12.78 8.84 -2.18
C PRO A 40 -12.74 9.36 -0.74
N GLY A 41 -12.70 10.68 -0.57
CA GLY A 41 -12.56 11.32 0.75
C GLY A 41 -11.11 11.60 1.18
N GLY A 42 -10.11 11.17 0.43
CA GLY A 42 -8.69 11.40 0.70
C GLY A 42 -8.08 10.32 1.61
N VAL A 43 -6.80 10.05 1.42
CA VAL A 43 -6.02 9.07 2.19
C VAL A 43 -4.56 9.52 2.30
N THR A 44 -3.88 9.01 3.32
CA THR A 44 -2.46 9.29 3.56
C THR A 44 -1.68 7.99 3.59
N ILE A 45 -0.61 7.91 2.81
CA ILE A 45 0.38 6.84 2.85
C ILE A 45 1.41 7.18 3.93
N TYR A 46 1.74 6.22 4.79
CA TYR A 46 2.68 6.40 5.89
C TYR A 46 3.95 5.59 5.66
N ARG A 47 5.11 6.23 5.83
CA ARG A 47 6.41 5.58 5.88
C ARG A 47 7.03 5.77 7.26
N VAL A 48 7.50 4.67 7.84
CA VAL A 48 8.19 4.63 9.13
C VAL A 48 9.62 4.17 8.90
N ASP A 49 10.58 5.03 9.17
CA ASP A 49 12.00 4.71 9.13
C ASP A 49 12.52 4.54 10.57
N TYR A 50 13.17 3.41 10.84
CA TYR A 50 13.72 3.11 12.17
C TYR A 50 15.01 2.31 12.05
N ARG A 51 16.12 2.83 12.59
CA ARG A 51 17.44 2.16 12.64
C ARG A 51 17.92 1.58 11.31
N GLY A 52 17.70 2.28 10.22
CA GLY A 52 18.14 1.87 8.88
C GLY A 52 17.16 0.95 8.15
N ALA A 53 16.09 0.50 8.79
CA ALA A 53 14.99 -0.21 8.15
C ALA A 53 13.79 0.71 7.91
N ALA A 54 12.96 0.38 6.92
CA ALA A 54 11.78 1.15 6.58
C ALA A 54 10.57 0.26 6.30
N ALA A 55 9.41 0.69 6.80
CA ALA A 55 8.12 0.09 6.49
C ALA A 55 7.16 1.16 5.94
N VAL A 56 6.31 0.77 4.99
CA VAL A 56 5.26 1.63 4.44
C VAL A 56 3.90 0.98 4.62
N PHE A 57 2.93 1.79 5.03
CA PHE A 57 1.51 1.50 5.04
C PHE A 57 0.83 2.26 3.91
N CYS A 58 0.29 1.52 2.93
CA CYS A 58 -0.34 2.04 1.72
C CYS A 58 -1.69 1.33 1.51
N THR A 59 -2.62 1.52 2.46
CA THR A 59 -3.96 0.92 2.41
C THR A 59 -4.99 1.96 2.00
N ASP A 60 -6.07 1.52 1.38
CA ASP A 60 -7.13 2.38 0.82
C ASP A 60 -6.57 3.40 -0.19
N VAL A 61 -5.69 2.95 -1.07
CA VAL A 61 -5.05 3.81 -2.08
C VAL A 61 -5.24 3.23 -3.47
N GLU A 62 -5.99 3.92 -4.31
CA GLU A 62 -6.18 3.52 -5.71
C GLU A 62 -4.94 3.89 -6.55
N LEU A 63 -3.90 3.05 -6.45
CA LEU A 63 -2.61 3.28 -7.10
C LEU A 63 -2.71 3.38 -8.64
N ASP A 64 -3.71 2.74 -9.23
CA ASP A 64 -3.96 2.80 -10.67
C ASP A 64 -4.31 4.21 -11.14
N LEU A 65 -4.92 5.04 -10.29
CA LEU A 65 -5.19 6.45 -10.58
C LEU A 65 -3.97 7.37 -10.36
N MET A 66 -2.90 6.83 -9.78
CA MET A 66 -1.64 7.55 -9.61
C MET A 66 -0.66 7.31 -10.78
N LEU A 67 -1.00 6.46 -11.73
CA LEU A 67 -0.16 6.19 -12.90
C LEU A 67 -0.03 7.41 -13.80
N LEU A 68 1.18 7.65 -14.31
CA LEU A 68 1.45 8.65 -15.37
C LEU A 68 1.12 8.09 -16.75
N SER A 69 1.34 6.78 -16.95
CA SER A 69 1.01 6.07 -18.18
C SER A 69 0.97 4.56 -17.95
N GLY A 70 0.37 3.85 -18.90
CA GLY A 70 0.11 2.42 -18.78
C GLY A 70 -1.08 2.16 -17.85
N GLY A 71 -1.41 0.92 -17.66
CA GLY A 71 -2.50 0.53 -16.79
C GLY A 71 -3.20 -0.72 -17.32
N VAL A 72 -4.25 -1.14 -16.63
CA VAL A 72 -4.99 -2.36 -16.98
C VAL A 72 -5.66 -2.26 -18.35
N ASP A 73 -6.11 -1.05 -18.73
CA ASP A 73 -6.71 -0.73 -20.02
C ASP A 73 -5.68 -0.49 -21.15
N GLN A 74 -4.39 -0.50 -20.81
CA GLN A 74 -3.28 -0.31 -21.76
C GLN A 74 -2.18 -1.38 -21.54
N PRO A 75 -2.50 -2.68 -21.65
CA PRO A 75 -1.59 -3.76 -21.25
C PRO A 75 -0.31 -3.85 -22.08
N GLN A 76 -0.28 -3.22 -23.26
CA GLN A 76 0.91 -3.15 -24.13
C GLN A 76 1.90 -2.05 -23.68
N GLN A 77 1.48 -1.16 -22.82
CA GLN A 77 2.29 -0.08 -22.27
C GLN A 77 2.66 -0.38 -20.83
N GLY A 78 3.96 -0.37 -20.52
CA GLY A 78 4.43 -0.55 -19.13
C GLY A 78 3.88 0.55 -18.22
N ARG A 79 3.52 0.16 -16.98
CA ARG A 79 3.06 1.12 -15.96
C ARG A 79 4.19 2.06 -15.58
N SER A 80 3.90 3.35 -15.52
CA SER A 80 4.83 4.40 -15.12
C SER A 80 4.25 5.17 -13.93
N PHE A 81 5.06 5.37 -12.90
CA PHE A 81 4.63 6.00 -11.65
C PHE A 81 5.30 7.37 -11.47
N PRO A 82 4.67 8.27 -10.69
CA PRO A 82 5.29 9.54 -10.32
C PRO A 82 6.65 9.32 -9.64
N PRO A 83 7.69 10.08 -10.01
CA PRO A 83 9.02 9.93 -9.40
C PRO A 83 9.05 10.15 -7.88
N GLU A 84 8.14 10.97 -7.35
CA GLU A 84 7.98 11.19 -5.91
C GLU A 84 7.48 9.93 -5.20
N LEU A 85 6.52 9.18 -5.78
CA LEU A 85 6.02 7.93 -5.23
C LEU A 85 7.11 6.86 -5.24
N LEU A 86 7.84 6.73 -6.36
CA LEU A 86 8.97 5.80 -6.46
C LEU A 86 10.05 6.11 -5.41
N ARG A 87 10.42 7.39 -5.24
CA ARG A 87 11.40 7.81 -4.20
C ARG A 87 10.88 7.54 -2.79
N PHE A 88 9.60 7.77 -2.55
CA PHE A 88 8.99 7.54 -1.23
C PHE A 88 9.03 6.07 -0.82
N LEU A 89 8.88 5.16 -1.79
CA LEU A 89 8.92 3.71 -1.58
C LEU A 89 10.31 3.08 -1.77
N HIS A 90 11.28 3.82 -2.30
CA HIS A 90 12.57 3.24 -2.66
C HIS A 90 13.26 2.57 -1.48
N GLY A 91 13.66 1.30 -1.69
CA GLY A 91 14.42 0.51 -0.73
C GLY A 91 13.68 0.20 0.59
N VAL A 92 12.34 0.25 0.58
CA VAL A 92 11.53 -0.11 1.75
C VAL A 92 11.64 -1.61 2.01
N ASN A 93 11.93 -2.01 3.25
CA ASN A 93 12.03 -3.42 3.63
C ASN A 93 10.67 -4.12 3.62
N VAL A 94 9.62 -3.41 4.05
CA VAL A 94 8.26 -3.94 4.15
C VAL A 94 7.25 -2.93 3.61
N LEU A 95 6.46 -3.33 2.62
CA LEU A 95 5.31 -2.60 2.12
C LEU A 95 4.03 -3.38 2.48
N VAL A 96 3.20 -2.83 3.35
CA VAL A 96 1.82 -3.29 3.57
C VAL A 96 0.93 -2.49 2.64
N VAL A 97 0.26 -3.14 1.72
CA VAL A 97 -0.46 -2.47 0.64
C VAL A 97 -1.81 -3.11 0.39
N ASP A 98 -2.78 -2.26 0.09
CA ASP A 98 -4.07 -2.62 -0.44
C ASP A 98 -3.91 -3.42 -1.74
N CYS A 99 -4.65 -4.51 -1.88
CA CYS A 99 -4.66 -5.34 -3.08
C CYS A 99 -6.04 -5.97 -3.29
N GLN A 100 -7.05 -5.10 -3.46
CA GLN A 100 -8.43 -5.56 -3.49
C GLN A 100 -8.74 -6.34 -4.77
N TYR A 101 -8.30 -5.84 -5.93
CA TYR A 101 -8.76 -6.34 -7.23
C TYR A 101 -7.70 -7.10 -8.01
N THR A 102 -8.14 -8.08 -8.83
CA THR A 102 -7.37 -8.53 -9.98
C THR A 102 -7.34 -7.43 -11.05
N ASP A 103 -6.45 -7.53 -12.04
CA ASP A 103 -6.39 -6.56 -13.14
C ASP A 103 -7.74 -6.50 -13.91
N GLU A 104 -8.39 -7.63 -14.12
CA GLU A 104 -9.69 -7.73 -14.83
C GLU A 104 -10.83 -7.11 -14.02
N LEU A 105 -10.87 -7.40 -12.71
CA LEU A 105 -11.92 -6.89 -11.84
C LEU A 105 -11.82 -5.37 -11.68
N TYR A 106 -10.59 -4.83 -11.63
CA TYR A 106 -10.35 -3.39 -11.50
C TYR A 106 -11.01 -2.58 -12.63
N LEU A 107 -11.09 -3.10 -13.87
CA LEU A 107 -11.77 -2.41 -14.96
C LEU A 107 -13.23 -2.06 -14.66
N GLN A 108 -13.88 -2.86 -13.81
CA GLN A 108 -15.27 -2.65 -13.38
C GLN A 108 -15.36 -1.89 -12.04
N ARG A 109 -14.24 -1.67 -11.34
CA ARG A 109 -14.16 -1.09 -10.00
C ARG A 109 -13.32 0.19 -9.93
N ARG A 110 -13.01 0.80 -11.08
CA ARG A 110 -12.28 2.07 -11.15
C ARG A 110 -13.02 3.17 -10.39
N ASN A 111 -12.27 4.00 -9.66
CA ASN A 111 -12.76 5.04 -8.74
C ASN A 111 -13.44 4.51 -7.46
N TRP A 112 -13.23 3.24 -7.12
CA TRP A 112 -13.71 2.67 -5.86
C TRP A 112 -12.70 2.81 -4.72
N GLY A 113 -11.49 3.29 -5.01
CA GLY A 113 -10.48 3.63 -4.01
C GLY A 113 -9.41 2.56 -3.79
N HIS A 114 -9.39 1.48 -4.58
CA HIS A 114 -8.50 0.33 -4.37
C HIS A 114 -7.79 -0.07 -5.67
N PRO A 115 -6.55 -0.63 -5.56
CA PRO A 115 -5.71 -0.90 -6.72
C PRO A 115 -5.93 -2.29 -7.31
N SER A 116 -5.44 -2.43 -8.55
CA SER A 116 -5.20 -3.74 -9.17
C SER A 116 -3.90 -4.37 -8.68
N VAL A 117 -3.86 -5.71 -8.62
CA VAL A 117 -2.68 -6.48 -8.20
C VAL A 117 -1.47 -6.20 -9.09
N GLY A 118 -1.66 -6.09 -10.40
CA GLY A 118 -0.57 -5.81 -11.33
C GLY A 118 0.08 -4.45 -11.08
N THR A 119 -0.71 -3.41 -10.74
CA THR A 119 -0.19 -2.08 -10.41
C THR A 119 0.62 -2.12 -9.12
N VAL A 120 0.16 -2.84 -8.10
CA VAL A 120 0.91 -3.03 -6.84
C VAL A 120 2.26 -3.69 -7.07
N VAL A 121 2.30 -4.77 -7.85
CA VAL A 121 3.53 -5.52 -8.14
C VAL A 121 4.52 -4.68 -8.94
N ASP A 122 4.06 -3.98 -9.98
CA ASP A 122 4.92 -3.13 -10.81
C ASP A 122 5.51 -1.96 -10.02
N LEU A 123 4.71 -1.34 -9.14
CA LEU A 123 5.17 -0.28 -8.23
C LEU A 123 6.27 -0.80 -7.30
N ALA A 124 6.06 -1.95 -6.68
CA ALA A 124 7.01 -2.54 -5.75
C ALA A 124 8.33 -2.92 -6.45
N ALA A 125 8.27 -3.50 -7.65
CA ALA A 125 9.44 -3.83 -8.45
C ALA A 125 10.25 -2.58 -8.81
N GLN A 126 9.59 -1.53 -9.34
CA GLN A 126 10.25 -0.28 -9.73
C GLN A 126 10.83 0.48 -8.53
N SER A 127 10.24 0.32 -7.34
CA SER A 127 10.70 0.95 -6.10
C SER A 127 11.71 0.10 -5.32
N GLN A 128 12.05 -1.10 -5.81
CA GLN A 128 12.97 -2.04 -5.13
C GLN A 128 12.53 -2.38 -3.70
N VAL A 129 11.24 -2.63 -3.52
CA VAL A 129 10.67 -3.05 -2.22
C VAL A 129 11.14 -4.46 -1.90
N GLY A 130 11.56 -4.71 -0.65
CA GLY A 130 12.03 -6.03 -0.23
C GLY A 130 10.91 -7.05 -0.07
N ARG A 131 9.88 -6.73 0.71
CA ARG A 131 8.73 -7.62 0.97
C ARG A 131 7.42 -6.86 0.87
N ILE A 132 6.46 -7.45 0.16
CA ILE A 132 5.10 -6.92 0.01
C ILE A 132 4.15 -7.78 0.81
N PHE A 133 3.30 -7.15 1.60
CA PHE A 133 2.20 -7.79 2.30
C PHE A 133 0.88 -7.27 1.73
N LEU A 134 0.23 -8.13 0.94
CA LEU A 134 -1.06 -7.84 0.34
C LEU A 134 -2.16 -7.96 1.38
N THR A 135 -2.98 -6.93 1.50
CA THR A 135 -4.10 -6.83 2.44
C THR A 135 -5.34 -6.26 1.77
N HIS A 136 -6.40 -6.03 2.53
CA HIS A 136 -7.62 -5.37 2.05
C HIS A 136 -8.20 -6.08 0.81
N HIS A 137 -8.32 -7.42 0.89
CA HIS A 137 -8.88 -8.23 -0.20
C HIS A 137 -10.38 -7.96 -0.36
N ASP A 138 -10.89 -8.16 -1.59
CA ASP A 138 -12.33 -8.02 -1.89
C ASP A 138 -13.13 -8.96 -0.98
N PRO A 139 -14.19 -8.49 -0.31
CA PRO A 139 -15.03 -9.32 0.56
C PRO A 139 -15.70 -10.51 -0.14
N ASP A 140 -15.87 -10.43 -1.46
CA ASP A 140 -16.43 -11.51 -2.27
C ASP A 140 -15.39 -12.58 -2.66
N HIS A 141 -14.09 -12.36 -2.32
CA HIS A 141 -13.03 -13.34 -2.58
C HIS A 141 -12.92 -14.33 -1.43
N ASP A 142 -13.00 -15.62 -1.75
CA ASP A 142 -12.68 -16.70 -0.82
C ASP A 142 -11.15 -16.92 -0.72
N ASP A 143 -10.75 -17.84 0.15
CA ASP A 143 -9.33 -18.14 0.40
C ASP A 143 -8.62 -18.71 -0.84
N GLU A 144 -9.33 -19.39 -1.75
CA GLU A 144 -8.76 -19.95 -2.98
C GLU A 144 -8.42 -18.80 -3.95
N VAL A 145 -9.34 -17.86 -4.15
CA VAL A 145 -9.14 -16.66 -4.99
C VAL A 145 -8.02 -15.79 -4.42
N ILE A 146 -7.99 -15.59 -3.10
CA ILE A 146 -6.95 -14.83 -2.44
C ILE A 146 -5.57 -15.48 -2.63
N THR A 147 -5.50 -16.81 -2.44
CA THR A 147 -4.26 -17.57 -2.62
C THR A 147 -3.76 -17.48 -4.06
N ALA A 148 -4.63 -17.71 -5.05
CA ALA A 148 -4.27 -17.60 -6.46
C ALA A 148 -3.75 -16.19 -6.81
N LYS A 149 -4.40 -15.14 -6.30
CA LYS A 149 -3.96 -13.75 -6.51
C LYS A 149 -2.57 -13.48 -5.91
N ILE A 150 -2.28 -14.04 -4.73
CA ILE A 150 -0.95 -13.93 -4.09
C ILE A 150 0.11 -14.66 -4.89
N ASP A 151 -0.19 -15.88 -5.37
CA ASP A 151 0.72 -16.69 -6.17
C ASP A 151 1.05 -16.02 -7.52
N ASP A 152 0.05 -15.47 -8.20
CA ASP A 152 0.23 -14.69 -9.42
C ASP A 152 1.07 -13.44 -9.20
N ALA A 153 0.82 -12.72 -8.11
CA ALA A 153 1.62 -11.56 -7.72
C ALA A 153 3.07 -11.95 -7.44
N ALA A 154 3.32 -13.06 -6.74
CA ALA A 154 4.65 -13.57 -6.44
C ALA A 154 5.38 -14.00 -7.71
N LEU A 155 4.73 -14.70 -8.61
CA LEU A 155 5.28 -15.09 -9.91
C LEU A 155 5.67 -13.84 -10.73
N ARG A 156 4.77 -12.86 -10.86
CA ARG A 156 5.03 -11.61 -11.59
C ARG A 156 6.21 -10.86 -10.97
N LEU A 157 6.23 -10.70 -9.63
CA LEU A 157 7.33 -9.99 -8.96
C LEU A 157 8.66 -10.68 -9.17
N SER A 158 8.72 -12.00 -9.13
CA SER A 158 9.97 -12.77 -9.34
C SER A 158 10.60 -12.53 -10.71
N MET A 159 9.79 -12.24 -11.73
CA MET A 159 10.27 -11.89 -13.08
C MET A 159 10.79 -10.47 -13.18
N LEU A 160 10.28 -9.56 -12.35
CA LEU A 160 10.62 -8.12 -12.39
C LEU A 160 11.70 -7.75 -11.36
N SER A 161 11.71 -8.39 -10.20
CA SER A 161 12.59 -8.14 -9.07
C SER A 161 12.93 -9.46 -8.36
N PRO A 162 14.05 -10.12 -8.70
CA PRO A 162 14.36 -11.47 -8.19
C PRO A 162 14.51 -11.61 -6.68
N HIS A 163 14.68 -10.50 -5.97
CA HIS A 163 14.83 -10.47 -4.51
C HIS A 163 13.55 -10.03 -3.78
N GLY A 164 12.53 -9.59 -4.52
CA GLY A 164 11.24 -9.19 -3.95
C GLY A 164 10.42 -10.41 -3.52
N LEU A 165 9.73 -10.31 -2.38
CA LEU A 165 8.86 -11.36 -1.86
C LEU A 165 7.44 -10.83 -1.68
N VAL A 166 6.45 -11.68 -2.00
CA VAL A 166 5.02 -11.38 -1.81
C VAL A 166 4.43 -12.31 -0.76
N HIS A 167 3.64 -11.75 0.13
CA HIS A 167 2.90 -12.48 1.17
C HIS A 167 1.47 -11.96 1.26
N GLY A 168 0.52 -12.83 1.63
CA GLY A 168 -0.79 -12.40 2.12
C GLY A 168 -0.67 -11.99 3.59
N ALA A 169 -1.19 -10.80 3.93
CA ALA A 169 -1.28 -10.38 5.32
C ALA A 169 -2.34 -11.24 6.05
N ARG A 170 -2.08 -11.57 7.32
CA ARG A 170 -3.00 -12.37 8.17
C ARG A 170 -3.09 -11.75 9.55
N GLU A 171 -4.24 -11.86 10.17
CA GLU A 171 -4.43 -11.44 11.56
C GLU A 171 -3.43 -12.13 12.50
N GLY A 172 -2.87 -11.36 13.42
CA GLY A 172 -1.86 -11.84 14.36
C GLY A 172 -0.45 -12.07 13.79
N MET A 173 -0.23 -11.79 12.49
CA MET A 173 1.09 -11.91 11.90
C MET A 173 2.04 -10.85 12.50
N VAL A 174 3.21 -11.31 12.92
CA VAL A 174 4.31 -10.45 13.40
C VAL A 174 5.48 -10.59 12.45
N ILE A 175 5.99 -9.46 11.97
CA ILE A 175 7.06 -9.40 10.97
C ILE A 175 8.22 -8.58 11.54
N ALA A 176 9.42 -9.16 11.53
CA ALA A 176 10.63 -8.38 11.75
C ALA A 176 10.96 -7.52 10.53
N VAL A 177 11.19 -6.23 10.77
CA VAL A 177 11.62 -5.26 9.73
C VAL A 177 13.12 -5.06 9.91
N ASP A 178 13.88 -6.08 9.57
CA ASP A 178 15.33 -6.10 9.61
C ASP A 178 15.93 -5.89 8.21
N GLN A 179 17.20 -5.51 8.21
CA GLN A 179 17.98 -5.26 6.99
C GLN A 179 18.25 -6.54 6.20
#